data_5c0e9c4de36bd02b7ce8308c09fe19f6
#
_entry.id   5c0e9c4de36bd02b7ce8308c09fe19f6
#
_cell.length_a   1.000
_cell.length_b   1.000
_cell.length_c   1.000
_cell.angle_alpha   90.00
_cell.angle_beta   90.00
_cell.angle_gamma   90.00
#
_symmetry.space_group_name_H-M   'P 1'
#
loop_
_entity.id
_entity.type
_entity.pdbx_description
1 polymer ?
#
loop_
_entity_poly.entity_id
_entity_poly.type
_entity_poly.pdbx_seq_one_letter_code
_entity_poly.pdbx_strand_id
1 'polypeptide(L)'
;MGESPYSTMLDIYKSKVNPVEEKEPNWAMQLGNKLEPIARAKYEVMVDADFPAANFVHAMKQHLRCSLDGFNIELNKAIEIKYCGRNFTSSCPAKYKAQVQYQYAVTNCDSLDLVQINNINDINIIPIERDDEYISRLLEKVDWFWACVIGRKEEEINEVFASENLLKRKTKKPRSSVRNVLG
;
A
#
# COMPACT_ATOMS: atom_id res chain seq x y z
N MET A 1 8.31 6.59 -2.41
CA MET A 1 9.08 6.13 -1.28
C MET A 1 9.93 4.88 -1.55
N GLY A 2 9.76 4.18 -2.66
CA GLY A 2 10.64 3.06 -3.02
C GLY A 2 10.58 1.85 -2.07
N GLU A 3 9.49 1.69 -1.35
CA GLU A 3 9.30 0.63 -0.35
C GLU A 3 8.51 -0.58 -0.91
N SER A 4 7.96 -0.44 -2.12
CA SER A 4 7.23 -1.54 -2.76
C SER A 4 8.20 -2.68 -3.11
N PRO A 5 7.91 -3.91 -2.71
CA PRO A 5 8.70 -5.08 -3.14
C PRO A 5 8.33 -5.53 -4.56
N TYR A 6 7.28 -4.96 -5.18
CA TYR A 6 6.69 -5.47 -6.41
C TYR A 6 7.07 -4.67 -7.66
N SER A 7 7.34 -3.36 -7.52
CA SER A 7 7.62 -2.48 -8.66
C SER A 7 8.57 -1.36 -8.26
N THR A 8 9.46 -0.99 -9.16
CA THR A 8 10.30 0.20 -8.99
C THR A 8 9.51 1.46 -9.37
N MET A 9 9.99 2.62 -8.94
CA MET A 9 9.42 3.91 -9.35
C MET A 9 9.44 4.08 -10.87
N LEU A 10 10.50 3.62 -11.52
CA LEU A 10 10.64 3.66 -12.98
C LEU A 10 9.61 2.76 -13.68
N ASP A 11 9.34 1.55 -13.14
CA ASP A 11 8.31 0.66 -13.71
C ASP A 11 6.93 1.31 -13.63
N ILE A 12 6.62 1.94 -12.48
CA ILE A 12 5.35 2.66 -12.30
C ILE A 12 5.26 3.85 -13.27
N TYR A 13 6.34 4.63 -13.41
CA TYR A 13 6.40 5.73 -14.36
C TYR A 13 6.11 5.26 -15.79
N LYS A 14 6.80 4.22 -16.24
CA LYS A 14 6.62 3.66 -17.60
C LYS A 14 5.19 3.19 -17.83
N SER A 15 4.58 2.55 -16.83
CA SER A 15 3.19 2.10 -16.94
C SER A 15 2.17 3.25 -17.02
N LYS A 16 2.51 4.45 -16.50
CA LYS A 16 1.65 5.63 -16.56
C LYS A 16 1.81 6.40 -17.87
N VAL A 17 3.03 6.47 -18.39
CA VAL A 17 3.35 7.21 -19.62
C VAL A 17 3.05 6.39 -20.87
N ASN A 18 3.27 5.09 -20.81
CA ASN A 18 3.00 4.14 -21.89
C ASN A 18 2.15 2.99 -21.29
N PRO A 19 0.83 3.12 -21.29
CA PRO A 19 -0.04 2.06 -20.79
C PRO A 19 0.23 0.74 -21.52
N VAL A 20 0.58 -0.28 -20.75
CA VAL A 20 0.78 -1.65 -21.24
C VAL A 20 -0.45 -2.45 -20.86
N GLU A 21 -0.77 -3.48 -21.62
CA GLU A 21 -1.84 -4.42 -21.26
C GLU A 21 -1.64 -4.93 -19.82
N GLU A 22 -2.72 -4.96 -19.05
CA GLU A 22 -2.68 -5.47 -17.67
C GLU A 22 -2.28 -6.93 -17.71
N LYS A 23 -1.28 -7.27 -16.88
CA LYS A 23 -0.87 -8.66 -16.73
C LYS A 23 -1.97 -9.43 -16.00
N GLU A 24 -2.21 -10.64 -16.43
CA GLU A 24 -3.08 -11.58 -15.71
C GLU A 24 -2.70 -11.63 -14.22
N PRO A 25 -3.68 -11.50 -13.31
CA PRO A 25 -3.42 -11.56 -11.89
C PRO A 25 -2.85 -12.93 -11.52
N ASN A 26 -1.78 -12.95 -10.73
CA ASN A 26 -1.20 -14.18 -10.23
C ASN A 26 -2.16 -14.89 -9.24
N TRP A 27 -1.88 -16.17 -8.94
CA TRP A 27 -2.73 -16.98 -8.06
C TRP A 27 -3.05 -16.31 -6.72
N ALA A 28 -2.08 -15.67 -6.08
CA ALA A 28 -2.28 -15.01 -4.78
C ALA A 28 -3.21 -13.80 -4.89
N MET A 29 -3.13 -13.04 -5.99
CA MET A 29 -4.04 -11.93 -6.28
C MET A 29 -5.46 -12.44 -6.55
N GLN A 30 -5.60 -13.51 -7.34
CA GLN A 30 -6.90 -14.13 -7.62
C GLN A 30 -7.56 -14.65 -6.33
N LEU A 31 -6.78 -15.28 -5.45
CA LEU A 31 -7.27 -15.74 -4.16
C LEU A 31 -7.66 -14.55 -3.26
N GLY A 32 -6.85 -13.50 -3.22
CA GLY A 32 -7.16 -12.26 -2.49
C GLY A 32 -8.51 -11.68 -2.92
N ASN A 33 -8.72 -11.53 -4.23
CA ASN A 33 -9.97 -11.02 -4.79
C ASN A 33 -11.20 -11.87 -4.42
N LYS A 34 -11.04 -13.21 -4.32
CA LYS A 34 -12.11 -14.10 -3.89
C LYS A 34 -12.41 -14.03 -2.39
N LEU A 35 -11.39 -13.76 -1.58
CA LEU A 35 -11.52 -13.72 -0.12
C LEU A 35 -11.96 -12.35 0.40
N GLU A 36 -11.72 -11.28 -0.35
CA GLU A 36 -12.08 -9.90 0.02
C GLU A 36 -13.55 -9.75 0.42
N PRO A 37 -14.56 -10.18 -0.38
CA PRO A 37 -15.97 -10.06 0.01
C PRO A 37 -16.32 -10.88 1.25
N ILE A 38 -15.64 -12.00 1.48
CA ILE A 38 -15.83 -12.82 2.68
C ILE A 38 -15.30 -12.09 3.91
N ALA A 39 -14.10 -11.50 3.81
CA ALA A 39 -13.51 -10.73 4.90
C ALA A 39 -14.36 -9.51 5.24
N ARG A 40 -14.87 -8.80 4.22
CA ARG A 40 -15.76 -7.65 4.39
C ARG A 40 -17.03 -8.04 5.14
N ALA A 41 -17.74 -9.06 4.68
CA ALA A 41 -18.97 -9.52 5.34
C ALA A 41 -18.74 -9.93 6.80
N LYS A 42 -17.62 -10.59 7.11
CA LYS A 42 -17.27 -10.92 8.48
C LYS A 42 -16.99 -9.69 9.33
N TYR A 43 -16.26 -8.72 8.78
CA TYR A 43 -15.98 -7.46 9.45
C TYR A 43 -17.28 -6.69 9.74
N GLU A 44 -18.16 -6.56 8.76
CA GLU A 44 -19.46 -5.89 8.87
C GLU A 44 -20.33 -6.49 9.98
N VAL A 45 -20.39 -7.82 10.06
CA VAL A 45 -21.08 -8.52 11.15
C VAL A 45 -20.46 -8.22 12.51
N MET A 46 -19.12 -8.14 12.60
CA MET A 46 -18.42 -7.90 13.87
C MET A 46 -18.61 -6.49 14.40
N VAL A 47 -18.73 -5.50 13.49
CA VAL A 47 -18.85 -4.08 13.85
C VAL A 47 -20.29 -3.56 13.79
N ASP A 48 -21.22 -4.40 13.35
CA ASP A 48 -22.64 -4.09 13.16
C ASP A 48 -22.87 -2.85 12.27
N ALA A 49 -22.13 -2.79 11.14
CA ALA A 49 -22.20 -1.68 10.19
C ALA A 49 -21.75 -2.11 8.78
N ASP A 50 -22.34 -1.53 7.74
CA ASP A 50 -22.02 -1.79 6.35
C ASP A 50 -20.77 -1.02 5.88
N PHE A 51 -19.92 -1.68 5.09
CA PHE A 51 -18.71 -1.10 4.51
C PHE A 51 -18.63 -1.38 3.00
N PRO A 52 -19.47 -0.75 2.17
CA PRO A 52 -19.40 -0.93 0.73
C PRO A 52 -18.04 -0.46 0.18
N ALA A 53 -17.56 -1.14 -0.86
CA ALA A 53 -16.37 -0.69 -1.59
C ALA A 53 -16.59 0.71 -2.17
N ALA A 54 -15.57 1.57 -2.09
CA ALA A 54 -15.70 2.96 -2.49
C ALA A 54 -14.45 3.49 -3.19
N ASN A 55 -14.65 4.45 -4.08
CA ASN A 55 -13.57 5.17 -4.76
C ASN A 55 -13.57 6.63 -4.32
N PHE A 56 -12.39 7.15 -3.99
CA PHE A 56 -12.23 8.53 -3.55
C PHE A 56 -11.28 9.29 -4.44
N VAL A 57 -11.56 10.58 -4.56
CA VAL A 57 -10.69 11.59 -5.16
C VAL A 57 -10.47 12.67 -4.11
N HIS A 58 -9.22 13.03 -3.89
CA HIS A 58 -8.88 14.08 -2.93
C HIS A 58 -9.51 15.42 -3.32
N ALA A 59 -10.15 16.11 -2.38
CA ALA A 59 -10.95 17.31 -2.63
C ALA A 59 -10.21 18.41 -3.41
N MET A 60 -8.91 18.62 -3.13
CA MET A 60 -8.12 19.69 -3.75
C MET A 60 -7.15 19.20 -4.83
N LYS A 61 -6.81 17.91 -4.89
CA LYS A 61 -5.79 17.34 -5.76
C LYS A 61 -6.36 16.15 -6.52
N GLN A 62 -6.94 16.38 -7.68
CA GLN A 62 -7.69 15.35 -8.43
C GLN A 62 -6.84 14.18 -8.94
N HIS A 63 -5.51 14.32 -8.96
CA HIS A 63 -4.60 13.23 -9.29
C HIS A 63 -4.40 12.25 -8.13
N LEU A 64 -4.76 12.63 -6.90
CA LEU A 64 -4.75 11.75 -5.74
C LEU A 64 -6.08 11.01 -5.67
N ARG A 65 -6.02 9.71 -5.94
CA ARG A 65 -7.22 8.84 -5.97
C ARG A 65 -6.89 7.54 -5.26
N CYS A 66 -7.88 6.98 -4.58
CA CYS A 66 -7.76 5.65 -4.02
C CYS A 66 -9.07 4.87 -4.14
N SER A 67 -8.95 3.55 -4.19
CA SER A 67 -10.04 2.61 -3.96
C SER A 67 -9.89 2.07 -2.56
N LEU A 68 -11.00 1.93 -1.86
CA LEU A 68 -11.09 1.31 -0.54
C LEU A 68 -11.86 0.01 -0.67
N ASP A 69 -11.41 -1.01 0.04
CA ASP A 69 -12.12 -2.27 0.11
C ASP A 69 -13.43 -2.14 0.90
N GLY A 70 -13.56 -1.11 1.73
CA GLY A 70 -14.83 -0.70 2.33
C GLY A 70 -14.75 0.68 2.97
N PHE A 71 -15.89 1.38 2.97
CA PHE A 71 -16.03 2.68 3.63
C PHE A 71 -17.44 2.86 4.21
N ASN A 72 -17.51 3.22 5.48
CA ASN A 72 -18.75 3.60 6.13
C ASN A 72 -18.80 5.12 6.30
N ILE A 73 -19.80 5.77 5.69
CA ILE A 73 -19.91 7.22 5.66
C ILE A 73 -20.35 7.80 7.01
N GLU A 74 -21.18 7.09 7.77
CA GLU A 74 -21.68 7.55 9.07
C GLU A 74 -20.59 7.51 10.14
N LEU A 75 -19.74 6.48 10.10
CA LEU A 75 -18.61 6.34 10.99
C LEU A 75 -17.36 7.08 10.50
N ASN A 76 -17.41 7.64 9.29
CA ASN A 76 -16.24 8.18 8.58
C ASN A 76 -15.01 7.26 8.67
N LYS A 77 -15.24 5.97 8.43
CA LYS A 77 -14.26 4.91 8.65
C LYS A 77 -13.99 4.11 7.38
N ALA A 78 -12.72 3.85 7.11
CA ALA A 78 -12.25 3.03 6.00
C ALA A 78 -11.80 1.65 6.47
N ILE A 79 -11.84 0.68 5.57
CA ILE A 79 -11.15 -0.60 5.73
C ILE A 79 -10.33 -0.93 4.49
N GLU A 80 -9.18 -1.54 4.73
CA GLU A 80 -8.33 -2.17 3.72
C GLU A 80 -8.19 -3.65 4.04
N ILE A 81 -8.45 -4.53 3.07
CA ILE A 81 -8.46 -5.98 3.26
C ILE A 81 -7.21 -6.61 2.64
N LYS A 82 -6.56 -7.50 3.37
CA LYS A 82 -5.35 -8.19 2.89
C LYS A 82 -5.37 -9.68 3.19
N TYR A 83 -5.19 -10.48 2.15
CA TYR A 83 -4.89 -11.89 2.34
C TYR A 83 -3.48 -12.06 2.90
N CYS A 84 -3.34 -12.77 4.01
CA CYS A 84 -2.09 -12.92 4.75
C CYS A 84 -1.51 -14.35 4.76
N GLY A 85 -2.11 -15.28 4.01
CA GLY A 85 -1.69 -16.68 4.03
C GLY A 85 -2.17 -17.41 5.27
N ARG A 86 -1.23 -18.00 6.04
CA ARG A 86 -1.60 -18.78 7.23
C ARG A 86 -1.64 -17.97 8.51
N ASN A 87 -0.75 -16.97 8.63
CA ASN A 87 -0.49 -16.31 9.89
C ASN A 87 -0.85 -14.83 9.83
N PHE A 88 -1.58 -14.39 10.83
CA PHE A 88 -1.82 -12.97 11.06
C PHE A 88 -0.56 -12.26 11.56
N THR A 89 -0.50 -10.97 11.34
CA THR A 89 0.51 -10.09 11.96
C THR A 89 -0.13 -9.31 13.11
N SER A 90 0.65 -8.96 14.11
CA SER A 90 0.18 -8.16 15.26
C SER A 90 0.12 -6.66 14.97
N SER A 91 0.73 -6.23 13.86
CA SER A 91 0.77 -4.83 13.44
C SER A 91 0.77 -4.73 11.93
N CYS A 92 0.53 -3.52 11.40
CA CYS A 92 0.54 -3.26 9.97
C CYS A 92 1.92 -3.59 9.37
N PRO A 93 2.01 -4.53 8.43
CA PRO A 93 3.27 -4.80 7.73
C PRO A 93 3.80 -3.55 7.01
N ALA A 94 5.10 -3.30 7.10
CA ALA A 94 5.74 -2.11 6.53
C ALA A 94 5.39 -1.89 5.03
N LYS A 95 5.23 -2.96 4.27
CA LYS A 95 4.84 -2.91 2.85
C LYS A 95 3.46 -2.29 2.58
N TYR A 96 2.58 -2.23 3.58
CA TYR A 96 1.24 -1.64 3.46
C TYR A 96 1.15 -0.24 4.08
N LYS A 97 2.16 0.19 4.87
CA LYS A 97 2.13 1.50 5.55
C LYS A 97 1.85 2.64 4.57
N ALA A 98 2.56 2.68 3.44
CA ALA A 98 2.35 3.73 2.44
C ALA A 98 0.92 3.74 1.88
N GLN A 99 0.33 2.57 1.64
CA GLN A 99 -1.03 2.45 1.12
C GLN A 99 -2.06 2.99 2.10
N VAL A 100 -2.06 2.51 3.34
CA VAL A 100 -3.06 2.92 4.35
C VAL A 100 -2.92 4.38 4.76
N GLN A 101 -1.70 4.92 4.83
CA GLN A 101 -1.48 6.35 5.09
C GLN A 101 -1.88 7.23 3.89
N TYR A 102 -1.71 6.74 2.67
CA TYR A 102 -2.21 7.41 1.48
C TYR A 102 -3.74 7.44 1.43
N GLN A 103 -4.42 6.36 1.84
CA GLN A 103 -5.86 6.31 1.95
C GLN A 103 -6.39 7.33 2.96
N TYR A 104 -5.75 7.47 4.13
CA TYR A 104 -6.05 8.56 5.07
C TYR A 104 -5.93 9.95 4.43
N ALA A 105 -4.85 10.17 3.66
CA ALA A 105 -4.61 11.46 3.01
C ALA A 105 -5.69 11.80 1.97
N VAL A 106 -6.14 10.81 1.20
CA VAL A 106 -7.13 11.02 0.12
C VAL A 106 -8.54 11.16 0.65
N THR A 107 -8.92 10.36 1.64
CA THR A 107 -10.30 10.31 2.17
C THR A 107 -10.55 11.28 3.30
N ASN A 108 -9.49 11.61 4.05
CA ASN A 108 -9.59 12.31 5.33
C ASN A 108 -10.55 11.64 6.32
N CYS A 109 -10.60 10.30 6.32
CA CYS A 109 -11.42 9.54 7.27
C CYS A 109 -10.86 9.65 8.70
N ASP A 110 -11.74 9.43 9.69
CA ASP A 110 -11.39 9.53 11.11
C ASP A 110 -10.62 8.30 11.59
N SER A 111 -10.90 7.13 10.98
CA SER A 111 -10.24 5.88 11.31
C SER A 111 -10.13 4.94 10.12
N LEU A 112 -9.14 4.03 10.19
CA LEU A 112 -8.91 3.01 9.17
C LEU A 112 -8.47 1.71 9.84
N ASP A 113 -9.10 0.60 9.45
CA ASP A 113 -8.67 -0.73 9.88
C ASP A 113 -8.04 -1.51 8.72
N LEU A 114 -6.91 -2.16 8.99
CA LEU A 114 -6.37 -3.20 8.12
C LEU A 114 -6.97 -4.55 8.55
N VAL A 115 -7.83 -5.08 7.70
CA VAL A 115 -8.48 -6.38 7.91
C VAL A 115 -7.68 -7.46 7.21
N GLN A 116 -7.08 -8.37 7.96
CA GLN A 116 -6.38 -9.52 7.42
C GLN A 116 -7.31 -10.73 7.34
N ILE A 117 -7.27 -11.46 6.22
CA ILE A 117 -7.96 -12.75 6.08
C ILE A 117 -6.93 -13.85 5.81
N ASN A 118 -7.07 -15.00 6.47
CA ASN A 118 -6.21 -16.15 6.27
C ASN A 118 -6.86 -17.22 5.37
N ASN A 119 -6.16 -18.32 5.13
CA ASN A 119 -6.62 -19.41 4.24
C ASN A 119 -7.72 -20.30 4.82
N ILE A 120 -8.07 -20.15 6.09
CA ILE A 120 -9.22 -20.79 6.73
C ILE A 120 -10.37 -19.82 6.98
N ASN A 121 -10.31 -18.67 6.32
CA ASN A 121 -11.29 -17.60 6.35
C ASN A 121 -11.47 -16.91 7.71
N ASP A 122 -10.54 -17.04 8.66
CA ASP A 122 -10.54 -16.20 9.84
C ASP A 122 -10.05 -14.80 9.50
N ILE A 123 -10.50 -13.81 10.27
CA ILE A 123 -10.04 -12.42 10.12
C ILE A 123 -9.35 -11.92 11.38
N ASN A 124 -8.43 -10.99 11.18
CA ASN A 124 -7.77 -10.21 12.22
C ASN A 124 -7.83 -8.74 11.87
N ILE A 125 -8.19 -7.90 12.82
CA ILE A 125 -8.38 -6.46 12.63
C ILE A 125 -7.23 -5.73 13.30
N ILE A 126 -6.56 -4.88 12.54
CA ILE A 126 -5.46 -4.03 13.02
C ILE A 126 -5.87 -2.57 12.81
N PRO A 127 -6.22 -1.84 13.88
CA PRO A 127 -6.43 -0.41 13.78
C PRO A 127 -5.14 0.29 13.32
N ILE A 128 -5.27 1.20 12.37
CA ILE A 128 -4.15 1.96 11.83
C ILE A 128 -4.17 3.36 12.41
N GLU A 129 -3.10 3.74 13.05
CA GLU A 129 -2.91 5.12 13.49
C GLU A 129 -2.52 5.99 12.31
N ARG A 130 -3.13 7.18 12.22
CA ARG A 130 -2.79 8.19 11.24
C ARG A 130 -1.44 8.82 11.59
N ASP A 131 -0.54 8.90 10.61
CA ASP A 131 0.82 9.45 10.74
C ASP A 131 0.95 10.65 9.80
N ASP A 132 0.58 11.85 10.31
CA ASP A 132 0.54 13.06 9.49
C ASP A 132 1.93 13.50 8.99
N GLU A 133 3.00 13.20 9.74
CA GLU A 133 4.36 13.48 9.28
C GLU A 133 4.74 12.57 8.11
N TYR A 134 4.39 11.29 8.20
CA TYR A 134 4.59 10.35 7.10
C TYR A 134 3.74 10.73 5.88
N ILE A 135 2.47 11.09 6.09
CA ILE A 135 1.54 11.55 5.04
C ILE A 135 2.10 12.76 4.30
N SER A 136 2.61 13.77 5.02
CA SER A 136 3.19 14.97 4.40
C SER A 136 4.32 14.60 3.44
N ARG A 137 5.29 13.83 3.90
CA ARG A 137 6.42 13.36 3.08
C ARG A 137 5.97 12.47 1.90
N LEU A 138 4.95 11.64 2.13
CA LEU A 138 4.38 10.80 1.08
C LEU A 138 3.75 11.63 -0.03
N LEU A 139 2.93 12.64 0.33
CA LEU A 139 2.24 13.49 -0.63
C LEU A 139 3.22 14.36 -1.43
N GLU A 140 4.25 14.93 -0.81
CA GLU A 140 5.31 15.65 -1.52
C GLU A 140 5.94 14.78 -2.61
N LYS A 141 6.25 13.52 -2.27
CA LYS A 141 6.84 12.58 -3.23
C LYS A 141 5.85 12.18 -4.33
N VAL A 142 4.57 12.00 -4.01
CA VAL A 142 3.52 11.68 -4.99
C VAL A 142 3.29 12.85 -5.93
N ASP A 143 3.23 14.08 -5.43
CA ASP A 143 3.07 15.29 -6.24
C ASP A 143 4.26 15.48 -7.21
N TRP A 144 5.48 15.34 -6.70
CA TRP A 144 6.68 15.37 -7.53
C TRP A 144 6.65 14.27 -8.62
N PHE A 145 6.33 13.04 -8.24
CA PHE A 145 6.24 11.92 -9.18
C PHE A 145 5.20 12.18 -10.26
N TRP A 146 4.04 12.70 -9.88
CA TRP A 146 2.98 13.04 -10.82
C TRP A 146 3.39 14.17 -11.79
N ALA A 147 4.09 15.18 -11.30
CA ALA A 147 4.68 16.23 -12.15
C ALA A 147 5.66 15.64 -13.17
N CYS A 148 6.48 14.65 -12.79
CA CYS A 148 7.37 13.95 -13.72
C CYS A 148 6.57 13.15 -14.77
N VAL A 149 5.46 12.49 -14.37
CA VAL A 149 4.60 11.75 -15.31
C VAL A 149 3.99 12.69 -16.36
N ILE A 150 3.39 13.82 -15.91
CA ILE A 150 2.79 14.81 -16.82
C ILE A 150 3.84 15.45 -17.73
N GLY A 151 5.00 15.82 -17.18
CA GLY A 151 6.10 16.45 -17.90
C GLY A 151 6.93 15.47 -18.74
N ARG A 152 6.66 14.16 -18.70
CA ARG A 152 7.45 13.10 -19.35
C ARG A 152 8.94 13.14 -19.00
N LYS A 153 9.24 13.38 -17.72
CA LYS A 153 10.59 13.59 -17.20
C LYS A 153 11.23 12.28 -16.72
N GLU A 154 11.51 11.37 -17.63
CA GLU A 154 12.08 10.05 -17.29
C GLU A 154 13.48 10.14 -16.67
N GLU A 155 14.28 11.11 -17.10
CA GLU A 155 15.64 11.33 -16.59
C GLU A 155 15.64 11.68 -15.11
N GLU A 156 14.75 12.58 -14.66
CA GLU A 156 14.60 12.93 -13.23
C GLU A 156 14.23 11.69 -12.37
N ILE A 157 13.37 10.82 -12.90
CA ILE A 157 13.00 9.56 -12.24
C ILE A 157 14.22 8.62 -12.11
N ASN A 158 15.02 8.50 -13.18
CA ASN A 158 16.23 7.67 -13.19
C ASN A 158 17.27 8.16 -12.19
N GLU A 159 17.50 9.46 -12.08
CA GLU A 159 18.45 10.06 -11.14
C GLU A 159 18.05 9.78 -9.68
N VAL A 160 16.77 9.99 -9.34
CA VAL A 160 16.27 9.71 -7.99
C VAL A 160 16.36 8.21 -7.66
N PHE A 161 16.00 7.35 -8.62
CA PHE A 161 16.11 5.89 -8.45
C PHE A 161 17.56 5.44 -8.24
N ALA A 162 18.51 5.99 -8.98
CA ALA A 162 19.93 5.70 -8.83
C ALA A 162 20.44 6.13 -7.44
N SER A 163 20.08 7.32 -6.99
CA SER A 163 20.47 7.86 -5.68
C SER A 163 19.89 7.04 -4.51
N GLU A 164 18.63 6.64 -4.57
CA GLU A 164 18.00 5.77 -3.57
C GLU A 164 18.68 4.39 -3.48
N ASN A 165 19.05 3.82 -4.62
CA ASN A 165 19.78 2.54 -4.65
C ASN A 165 21.19 2.63 -4.06
N LEU A 166 21.88 3.74 -4.29
CA LEU A 166 23.20 4.00 -3.69
C LEU A 166 23.10 4.12 -2.17
N LEU A 167 22.08 4.80 -1.65
CA LEU A 167 21.82 4.90 -0.22
C LEU A 167 21.50 3.54 0.41
N LYS A 168 20.63 2.75 -0.22
CA LYS A 168 20.29 1.39 0.26
C LYS A 168 21.51 0.45 0.29
N ARG A 169 22.48 0.60 -0.63
CA ARG A 169 23.73 -0.17 -0.62
C ARG A 169 24.64 0.22 0.54
N LYS A 170 24.74 1.50 0.87
CA LYS A 170 25.55 2.01 1.99
C LYS A 170 25.02 1.61 3.37
N THR A 171 23.70 1.44 3.50
CA THR A 171 23.04 1.07 4.77
C THR A 171 23.02 -0.43 5.04
N LYS A 172 23.24 -1.29 4.03
CA LYS A 172 23.41 -2.73 4.23
C LYS A 172 24.79 -2.97 4.85
N LYS A 173 24.85 -3.23 6.18
CA LYS A 173 26.08 -3.73 6.84
C LYS A 173 26.57 -4.98 6.12
N PRO A 174 27.90 -5.14 5.90
CA PRO A 174 28.43 -6.36 5.35
C PRO A 174 28.04 -7.52 6.29
N ARG A 175 27.52 -8.61 5.71
CA ARG A 175 27.33 -9.87 6.44
C ARG A 175 28.68 -10.28 7.00
N SER A 176 28.81 -10.31 8.32
CA SER A 176 29.99 -10.88 8.97
C SER A 176 30.05 -12.35 8.56
N SER A 177 31.04 -12.70 7.77
CA SER A 177 31.39 -14.09 7.50
C SER A 177 32.07 -14.66 8.75
N VAL A 178 31.26 -15.16 9.68
CA VAL A 178 31.79 -16.04 10.73
C VAL A 178 32.14 -17.36 10.05
N ARG A 179 33.37 -17.50 9.60
CA ARG A 179 33.96 -18.81 9.34
C ARG A 179 34.14 -19.46 10.69
N ASN A 180 33.30 -20.43 11.02
CA ASN A 180 33.63 -21.40 12.05
C ASN A 180 34.85 -22.20 11.55
N VAL A 181 36.00 -21.83 12.03
CA VAL A 181 37.18 -22.71 12.01
C VAL A 181 37.02 -23.59 13.24
N LEU A 182 36.47 -24.78 13.04
CA LEU A 182 36.63 -25.87 13.98
C LEU A 182 37.93 -26.58 13.60
N GLY A 183 38.93 -26.43 14.47
CA GLY A 183 40.05 -27.35 14.57
C GLY A 183 39.65 -28.60 15.35
#